data_d494062c383f148b0639c53e7aab4ae1
#
_entry.id   d494062c383f148b0639c53e7aab4ae1
#
_cell.length_a   1.000
_cell.length_b   1.000
_cell.length_c   1.000
_cell.angle_alpha   90.00
_cell.angle_beta   90.00
_cell.angle_gamma   90.00
#
_symmetry.space_group_name_H-M   'P 1'
#
loop_
_entity.id
_entity.type
_entity.pdbx_description
1 polymer ?
#
loop_
_entity_poly.entity_id
_entity_poly.type
_entity_poly.pdbx_seq_one_letter_code
_entity_poly.pdbx_strand_id
1 'polypeptide(L)'
;MRSAHAMQEKTPASEKAAVGKAAVLEAPQKVSVKEIELPEPGEGEVRINLEGSGVCASNIPVWEGRDWFDYPVTTGEPGHEGWGIIDAVGAGVKDLKEGDLVTALTYKAYATHDIAKQESVVKLPESLSGKPFPGEPLGCAMNIFNRSDIQKRQKVAIVGSGFLGTLLVQLAKSAGAEVIAVSRREFSLKTAKEAGADHLVQMDDHHKIIEKVKELTNGNFCERVIECTGKEWPLNLSIELTGTRGKLIVAGFHQDGMRSVNVQMLNWRGIDMISAHERDPQQYINGIKDAIEAVEKGKMDPYPLFTHNFSLEEMEQAYQHLTDRPDGFIKALIIN
;
A
#
# COMPACT_ATOMS: atom_id res chain seq x y z
N MET A 1 -27.46 14.09 -74.50
CA MET A 1 -27.39 14.66 -73.11
C MET A 1 -27.32 13.51 -72.12
N ARG A 2 -26.15 13.24 -71.60
CA ARG A 2 -25.93 12.22 -70.52
C ARG A 2 -25.70 12.95 -69.24
N SER A 3 -26.60 12.77 -68.25
CA SER A 3 -26.51 13.30 -66.88
C SER A 3 -25.45 12.54 -66.09
N ALA A 4 -24.47 13.25 -65.64
CA ALA A 4 -23.46 12.71 -64.68
C ALA A 4 -24.03 12.76 -63.24
N HIS A 5 -24.27 11.60 -62.67
CA HIS A 5 -24.54 11.50 -61.24
C HIS A 5 -23.23 11.59 -60.52
N ALA A 6 -23.02 12.66 -59.74
CA ALA A 6 -21.95 12.78 -58.79
C ALA A 6 -22.28 11.91 -57.55
N MET A 7 -21.48 10.86 -57.33
CA MET A 7 -21.47 10.13 -56.07
C MET A 7 -20.82 11.02 -55.02
N GLN A 8 -21.60 11.46 -54.03
CA GLN A 8 -21.06 12.04 -52.79
C GLN A 8 -20.47 10.90 -51.97
N GLU A 9 -19.14 10.88 -51.86
CA GLU A 9 -18.44 10.08 -50.84
C GLU A 9 -18.85 10.59 -49.45
N LYS A 10 -19.53 9.75 -48.69
CA LYS A 10 -19.73 9.96 -47.25
C LYS A 10 -18.40 9.80 -46.55
N THR A 11 -17.83 10.87 -46.08
CA THR A 11 -16.74 10.86 -45.11
C THR A 11 -17.19 10.03 -43.90
N PRO A 12 -16.42 9.00 -43.43
CA PRO A 12 -16.79 8.27 -42.23
C PRO A 12 -16.76 9.24 -41.06
N ALA A 13 -17.81 9.23 -40.26
CA ALA A 13 -17.84 9.95 -38.99
C ALA A 13 -16.62 9.47 -38.16
N SER A 14 -15.79 10.39 -37.70
CA SER A 14 -14.71 10.08 -36.80
C SER A 14 -15.36 9.47 -35.55
N GLU A 15 -15.13 8.18 -35.28
CA GLU A 15 -15.43 7.60 -33.98
C GLU A 15 -14.72 8.46 -32.95
N LYS A 16 -15.49 9.03 -32.02
CA LYS A 16 -14.90 9.72 -30.89
C LYS A 16 -14.04 8.69 -30.16
N ALA A 17 -12.74 8.97 -30.00
CA ALA A 17 -11.88 8.15 -29.19
C ALA A 17 -12.51 7.97 -27.79
N ALA A 18 -12.50 6.75 -27.28
CA ALA A 18 -12.98 6.48 -25.94
C ALA A 18 -12.15 7.29 -24.93
N VAL A 19 -12.82 7.91 -23.97
CA VAL A 19 -12.22 8.89 -23.06
C VAL A 19 -12.26 8.34 -21.64
N GLY A 20 -11.12 8.40 -20.97
CA GLY A 20 -10.99 8.15 -19.55
C GLY A 20 -10.70 9.43 -18.77
N LYS A 21 -10.46 9.30 -17.47
CA LYS A 21 -10.06 10.41 -16.60
C LYS A 21 -8.80 10.03 -15.83
N ALA A 22 -7.99 11.02 -15.50
CA ALA A 22 -6.84 10.81 -14.59
C ALA A 22 -6.57 12.08 -13.78
N ALA A 23 -6.08 11.88 -12.55
CA ALA A 23 -5.62 12.94 -11.69
C ALA A 23 -4.21 13.41 -12.11
N VAL A 24 -3.97 14.71 -11.97
CA VAL A 24 -2.67 15.34 -12.18
C VAL A 24 -2.34 16.19 -10.96
N LEU A 25 -1.26 15.91 -10.29
CA LEU A 25 -0.73 16.78 -9.24
C LEU A 25 0.00 17.93 -9.92
N GLU A 26 -0.70 19.06 -10.07
CA GLU A 26 -0.25 20.24 -10.83
C GLU A 26 0.84 21.05 -10.11
N ALA A 27 0.78 21.04 -8.78
CA ALA A 27 1.69 21.73 -7.88
C ALA A 27 1.53 21.09 -6.49
N PRO A 28 2.41 21.40 -5.52
CA PRO A 28 2.20 20.97 -4.13
C PRO A 28 0.77 21.28 -3.66
N GLN A 29 0.09 20.28 -3.12
CA GLN A 29 -1.27 20.34 -2.58
C GLN A 29 -2.35 20.80 -3.58
N LYS A 30 -2.10 20.59 -4.89
CA LYS A 30 -3.05 20.99 -5.93
C LYS A 30 -3.21 19.87 -6.97
N VAL A 31 -4.40 19.30 -7.06
CA VAL A 31 -4.75 18.27 -8.02
C VAL A 31 -5.82 18.78 -9.00
N SER A 32 -5.70 18.42 -10.26
CA SER A 32 -6.77 18.54 -11.25
C SER A 32 -7.11 17.16 -11.81
N VAL A 33 -8.33 16.96 -12.27
CA VAL A 33 -8.73 15.77 -13.03
C VAL A 33 -8.88 16.17 -14.48
N LYS A 34 -8.25 15.40 -15.38
CA LYS A 34 -8.28 15.64 -16.83
C LYS A 34 -8.89 14.47 -17.54
N GLU A 35 -9.60 14.77 -18.63
CA GLU A 35 -9.94 13.75 -19.64
C GLU A 35 -8.66 13.34 -20.37
N ILE A 36 -8.53 12.04 -20.61
CA ILE A 36 -7.42 11.42 -21.31
C ILE A 36 -7.96 10.49 -22.41
N GLU A 37 -7.26 10.37 -23.51
CA GLU A 37 -7.50 9.27 -24.43
C GLU A 37 -7.17 7.95 -23.74
N LEU A 38 -8.00 6.92 -23.96
CA LEU A 38 -7.69 5.61 -23.39
C LEU A 38 -6.36 5.10 -23.96
N PRO A 39 -5.41 4.72 -23.10
CA PRO A 39 -4.15 4.19 -23.61
C PRO A 39 -4.38 2.82 -24.27
N GLU A 40 -3.73 2.56 -25.40
CA GLU A 40 -3.78 1.27 -26.06
C GLU A 40 -2.65 0.36 -25.55
N PRO A 41 -2.94 -0.91 -25.19
CA PRO A 41 -1.92 -1.83 -24.70
C PRO A 41 -0.99 -2.27 -25.84
N GLY A 42 0.32 -2.15 -25.61
CA GLY A 42 1.36 -2.63 -26.50
C GLY A 42 1.55 -4.15 -26.42
N GLU A 43 2.62 -4.65 -27.09
CA GLU A 43 2.98 -6.07 -27.00
C GLU A 43 3.32 -6.48 -25.56
N GLY A 44 2.70 -7.54 -25.06
CA GLY A 44 2.86 -8.05 -23.69
C GLY A 44 2.18 -7.21 -22.62
N GLU A 45 1.32 -6.25 -22.99
CA GLU A 45 0.63 -5.36 -22.07
C GLU A 45 -0.88 -5.61 -22.06
N VAL A 46 -1.52 -5.24 -20.97
CA VAL A 46 -2.97 -5.20 -20.83
C VAL A 46 -3.41 -3.82 -20.36
N ARG A 47 -4.62 -3.40 -20.78
CA ARG A 47 -5.28 -2.24 -20.20
C ARG A 47 -6.23 -2.72 -19.10
N ILE A 48 -6.21 -2.02 -17.99
CA ILE A 48 -7.06 -2.30 -16.85
C ILE A 48 -8.03 -1.12 -16.69
N ASN A 49 -9.32 -1.39 -16.79
CA ASN A 49 -10.36 -0.49 -16.32
C ASN A 49 -10.35 -0.57 -14.79
N LEU A 50 -9.81 0.47 -14.15
CA LEU A 50 -9.59 0.51 -12.71
C LEU A 50 -10.91 0.72 -11.97
N GLU A 51 -11.27 -0.20 -11.09
CA GLU A 51 -12.35 -0.02 -10.12
C GLU A 51 -11.94 0.91 -8.98
N GLY A 52 -10.62 1.01 -8.74
CA GLY A 52 -10.07 1.95 -7.77
C GLY A 52 -8.58 1.80 -7.54
N SER A 53 -8.08 2.63 -6.64
CA SER A 53 -6.68 2.62 -6.17
C SER A 53 -6.59 3.02 -4.71
N GLY A 54 -5.70 2.39 -3.96
CA GLY A 54 -5.37 2.84 -2.61
C GLY A 54 -4.53 4.13 -2.61
N VAL A 55 -4.65 4.92 -1.54
CA VAL A 55 -3.84 6.12 -1.33
C VAL A 55 -2.72 5.80 -0.33
N CYS A 56 -1.47 5.83 -0.80
CA CYS A 56 -0.30 5.41 -0.03
C CYS A 56 0.37 6.57 0.71
N ALA A 57 0.83 6.33 1.92
CA ALA A 57 1.60 7.31 2.68
C ALA A 57 2.96 7.67 2.02
N SER A 58 3.47 6.83 1.12
CA SER A 58 4.66 7.14 0.32
C SER A 58 4.44 8.33 -0.64
N ASN A 59 3.19 8.71 -0.89
CA ASN A 59 2.84 9.87 -1.72
C ASN A 59 2.86 11.21 -0.95
N ILE A 60 2.98 11.20 0.38
CA ILE A 60 3.03 12.44 1.18
C ILE A 60 4.14 13.39 0.72
N PRO A 61 5.39 12.96 0.46
CA PRO A 61 6.45 13.88 0.03
C PRO A 61 6.16 14.60 -1.30
N VAL A 62 5.58 13.92 -2.28
CA VAL A 62 5.20 14.57 -3.55
C VAL A 62 3.98 15.47 -3.35
N TRP A 63 3.04 15.11 -2.49
CA TRP A 63 1.92 15.96 -2.11
C TRP A 63 2.36 17.24 -1.42
N GLU A 64 3.29 17.13 -0.46
CA GLU A 64 3.82 18.27 0.31
C GLU A 64 4.78 19.16 -0.47
N GLY A 65 5.27 18.74 -1.64
CA GLY A 65 6.19 19.52 -2.46
C GLY A 65 7.64 19.50 -2.00
N ARG A 66 8.18 18.30 -1.69
CA ARG A 66 9.62 18.16 -1.40
C ARG A 66 10.45 18.55 -2.61
N ASP A 67 11.60 19.17 -2.40
CA ASP A 67 12.47 19.82 -3.41
C ASP A 67 12.94 18.91 -4.55
N TRP A 68 12.84 17.58 -4.38
CA TRP A 68 13.24 16.60 -5.41
C TRP A 68 12.12 16.16 -6.35
N PHE A 69 10.96 16.80 -6.29
CA PHE A 69 9.85 16.55 -7.21
C PHE A 69 9.62 17.72 -8.14
N ASP A 70 9.43 17.42 -9.42
CA ASP A 70 9.03 18.37 -10.44
C ASP A 70 7.52 18.33 -10.66
N TYR A 71 6.93 19.46 -11.03
CA TYR A 71 5.49 19.60 -11.29
C TYR A 71 5.25 20.23 -12.68
N PRO A 72 4.15 19.88 -13.34
CA PRO A 72 3.14 18.88 -12.95
C PRO A 72 3.71 17.46 -12.96
N VAL A 73 3.22 16.62 -12.02
CA VAL A 73 3.56 15.20 -12.03
C VAL A 73 2.86 14.51 -13.21
N THR A 74 3.44 13.45 -13.73
CA THR A 74 2.84 12.68 -14.83
C THR A 74 1.40 12.27 -14.49
N THR A 75 0.51 12.38 -15.48
CA THR A 75 -0.91 12.05 -15.34
C THR A 75 -1.12 10.64 -14.78
N GLY A 76 -1.92 10.53 -13.72
CA GLY A 76 -2.19 9.28 -12.99
C GLY A 76 -1.14 8.91 -11.93
N GLU A 77 0.08 9.48 -12.00
CA GLU A 77 1.09 9.27 -10.96
C GLU A 77 0.81 10.13 -9.70
N PRO A 78 1.23 9.66 -8.53
CA PRO A 78 1.95 8.43 -8.21
C PRO A 78 1.04 7.28 -7.73
N GLY A 79 -0.10 7.05 -8.36
CA GLY A 79 -1.00 5.94 -8.03
C GLY A 79 -0.35 4.57 -8.32
N HIS A 80 -0.21 3.73 -7.28
CA HIS A 80 0.47 2.44 -7.42
C HIS A 80 -0.23 1.27 -6.70
N GLU A 81 -1.45 1.46 -6.26
CA GLU A 81 -2.22 0.46 -5.54
C GLU A 81 -3.53 0.12 -6.27
N GLY A 82 -3.47 -0.01 -7.61
CA GLY A 82 -4.64 -0.20 -8.47
C GLY A 82 -5.19 -1.63 -8.48
N TRP A 83 -6.52 -1.73 -8.65
CA TRP A 83 -7.23 -2.97 -8.99
C TRP A 83 -8.37 -2.68 -9.95
N GLY A 84 -8.81 -3.69 -10.71
CA GLY A 84 -9.91 -3.52 -11.67
C GLY A 84 -10.05 -4.72 -12.59
N ILE A 85 -10.59 -4.49 -13.77
CA ILE A 85 -10.91 -5.51 -14.78
C ILE A 85 -10.13 -5.23 -16.06
N ILE A 86 -9.52 -6.24 -16.64
CA ILE A 86 -8.88 -6.12 -17.95
C ILE A 86 -9.96 -5.83 -19.00
N ASP A 87 -9.83 -4.74 -19.73
CA ASP A 87 -10.75 -4.33 -20.80
C ASP A 87 -10.13 -4.33 -22.22
N ALA A 88 -8.79 -4.46 -22.30
CA ALA A 88 -8.09 -4.65 -23.57
C ALA A 88 -6.78 -5.43 -23.36
N VAL A 89 -6.40 -6.22 -24.36
CA VAL A 89 -5.22 -7.09 -24.32
C VAL A 89 -4.36 -6.87 -25.55
N GLY A 90 -3.09 -6.56 -25.34
CA GLY A 90 -2.09 -6.40 -26.40
C GLY A 90 -1.60 -7.73 -26.98
N ALA A 91 -0.89 -7.64 -28.09
CA ALA A 91 -0.32 -8.82 -28.73
C ALA A 91 0.67 -9.55 -27.79
N GLY A 92 0.74 -10.88 -27.90
CA GLY A 92 1.73 -11.68 -27.17
C GLY A 92 1.42 -11.92 -25.69
N VAL A 93 0.34 -11.35 -25.15
CA VAL A 93 -0.11 -11.62 -23.77
C VAL A 93 -0.55 -13.07 -23.63
N LYS A 94 -0.16 -13.70 -22.53
CA LYS A 94 -0.51 -15.09 -22.17
C LYS A 94 -1.22 -15.10 -20.83
N ASP A 95 -2.14 -16.06 -20.67
CA ASP A 95 -2.82 -16.36 -19.38
C ASP A 95 -3.70 -15.22 -18.82
N LEU A 96 -3.80 -14.08 -19.52
CA LEU A 96 -4.67 -12.95 -19.19
C LEU A 96 -5.63 -12.67 -20.37
N LYS A 97 -6.86 -12.26 -20.07
CA LYS A 97 -7.90 -11.94 -21.07
C LYS A 97 -8.82 -10.84 -20.56
N GLU A 98 -9.54 -10.23 -21.48
CA GLU A 98 -10.64 -9.31 -21.16
C GLU A 98 -11.65 -9.96 -20.21
N GLY A 99 -12.08 -9.20 -19.20
CA GLY A 99 -12.97 -9.64 -18.13
C GLY A 99 -12.25 -10.26 -16.93
N ASP A 100 -10.94 -10.49 -16.98
CA ASP A 100 -10.20 -10.95 -15.79
C ASP A 100 -10.15 -9.86 -14.72
N LEU A 101 -10.56 -10.18 -13.49
CA LEU A 101 -10.38 -9.33 -12.31
C LEU A 101 -8.92 -9.39 -11.87
N VAL A 102 -8.29 -8.24 -11.69
CA VAL A 102 -6.84 -8.14 -11.45
C VAL A 102 -6.47 -7.02 -10.48
N THR A 103 -5.28 -7.16 -9.91
CA THR A 103 -4.49 -6.06 -9.36
C THR A 103 -3.13 -6.02 -10.05
N ALA A 104 -2.50 -4.86 -10.12
CA ALA A 104 -1.25 -4.72 -10.84
C ALA A 104 -0.26 -3.77 -10.15
N LEU A 105 1.03 -4.03 -10.40
CA LEU A 105 2.11 -3.11 -10.04
C LEU A 105 2.27 -2.09 -11.18
N THR A 106 1.66 -0.94 -11.01
CA THR A 106 1.72 0.20 -11.92
C THR A 106 2.02 1.48 -11.15
N TYR A 107 2.12 2.62 -11.84
CA TYR A 107 2.38 3.91 -11.19
C TYR A 107 1.38 5.01 -11.60
N LYS A 108 0.38 4.68 -12.47
CA LYS A 108 -0.60 5.65 -12.97
C LYS A 108 -2.03 5.32 -12.55
N ALA A 109 -2.18 4.63 -11.42
CA ALA A 109 -3.48 4.13 -10.98
C ALA A 109 -4.40 5.22 -10.35
N TYR A 110 -4.03 6.49 -10.35
CA TYR A 110 -4.98 7.58 -10.07
C TYR A 110 -5.65 8.02 -11.38
N ALA A 111 -6.30 7.06 -12.02
CA ALA A 111 -6.99 7.19 -13.30
C ALA A 111 -8.13 6.17 -13.39
N THR A 112 -8.97 6.32 -14.40
CA THR A 112 -9.99 5.30 -14.72
C THR A 112 -9.38 4.09 -15.43
N HIS A 113 -8.23 4.26 -16.09
CA HIS A 113 -7.56 3.18 -16.82
C HIS A 113 -6.03 3.31 -16.67
N ASP A 114 -5.37 2.17 -16.63
CA ASP A 114 -3.90 2.09 -16.63
C ASP A 114 -3.42 0.93 -17.51
N ILE A 115 -2.18 1.00 -17.95
CA ILE A 115 -1.50 -0.07 -18.70
C ILE A 115 -0.55 -0.81 -17.76
N ALA A 116 -0.58 -2.13 -17.83
CA ALA A 116 0.34 -2.98 -17.09
C ALA A 116 0.98 -4.02 -18.00
N LYS A 117 2.26 -4.30 -17.79
CA LYS A 117 2.90 -5.48 -18.36
C LYS A 117 2.33 -6.74 -17.75
N GLN A 118 2.14 -7.79 -18.54
CA GLN A 118 1.53 -9.03 -18.07
C GLN A 118 2.24 -9.63 -16.83
N GLU A 119 3.56 -9.49 -16.71
CA GLU A 119 4.33 -9.96 -15.56
C GLU A 119 4.10 -9.16 -14.28
N SER A 120 3.54 -7.96 -14.40
CA SER A 120 3.18 -7.08 -13.27
C SER A 120 1.72 -7.24 -12.82
N VAL A 121 0.96 -8.14 -13.44
CA VAL A 121 -0.47 -8.35 -13.19
C VAL A 121 -0.69 -9.64 -12.42
N VAL A 122 -1.56 -9.57 -11.41
CA VAL A 122 -1.99 -10.75 -10.64
C VAL A 122 -3.51 -10.88 -10.76
N LYS A 123 -3.97 -12.03 -11.23
CA LYS A 123 -5.42 -12.36 -11.28
C LYS A 123 -5.96 -12.52 -9.87
N LEU A 124 -7.11 -11.93 -9.63
CA LEU A 124 -7.87 -12.11 -8.40
C LEU A 124 -8.90 -13.23 -8.58
N PRO A 125 -9.10 -14.08 -7.57
CA PRO A 125 -10.12 -15.11 -7.62
C PRO A 125 -11.53 -14.52 -7.53
N GLU A 126 -12.53 -15.24 -8.03
CA GLU A 126 -13.94 -14.83 -8.02
C GLU A 126 -14.47 -14.52 -6.60
N SER A 127 -13.90 -15.16 -5.56
CA SER A 127 -14.21 -14.89 -4.16
C SER A 127 -13.96 -13.45 -3.70
N LEU A 128 -13.13 -12.71 -4.46
CA LEU A 128 -12.79 -11.32 -4.24
C LEU A 128 -13.52 -10.36 -5.18
N SER A 129 -14.39 -10.87 -6.06
CA SER A 129 -15.19 -10.04 -6.98
C SER A 129 -16.06 -9.03 -6.21
N GLY A 130 -16.07 -7.78 -6.70
CA GLY A 130 -16.81 -6.66 -6.09
C GLY A 130 -16.24 -6.17 -4.74
N LYS A 131 -15.03 -6.59 -4.39
CA LYS A 131 -14.32 -6.12 -3.18
C LYS A 131 -13.06 -5.33 -3.57
N PRO A 132 -12.76 -4.22 -2.89
CA PRO A 132 -11.49 -3.51 -3.09
C PRO A 132 -10.30 -4.44 -2.79
N PHE A 133 -9.35 -4.53 -3.72
CA PHE A 133 -8.14 -5.31 -3.50
C PHE A 133 -6.89 -4.58 -4.01
N PRO A 134 -6.43 -3.55 -3.29
CA PRO A 134 -5.17 -2.88 -3.58
C PRO A 134 -4.00 -3.86 -3.28
N GLY A 135 -3.59 -4.64 -4.29
CA GLY A 135 -2.68 -5.78 -4.07
C GLY A 135 -1.29 -5.38 -3.63
N GLU A 136 -0.78 -4.24 -4.09
CA GLU A 136 0.58 -3.80 -3.76
C GLU A 136 0.81 -3.69 -2.24
N PRO A 137 0.04 -2.90 -1.46
CA PRO A 137 0.29 -2.76 -0.03
C PRO A 137 -0.03 -4.04 0.76
N LEU A 138 -0.92 -4.90 0.28
CA LEU A 138 -1.19 -6.20 0.89
C LEU A 138 -0.01 -7.15 0.65
N GLY A 139 0.57 -7.14 -0.55
CA GLY A 139 1.81 -7.85 -0.88
C GLY A 139 3.01 -7.35 -0.06
N CYS A 140 3.13 -6.03 0.14
CA CYS A 140 4.12 -5.45 1.04
C CYS A 140 4.00 -6.02 2.47
N ALA A 141 2.78 -6.10 3.01
CA ALA A 141 2.56 -6.68 4.34
C ALA A 141 3.02 -8.15 4.40
N MET A 142 2.75 -8.95 3.37
CA MET A 142 3.20 -10.34 3.31
C MET A 142 4.72 -10.46 3.21
N ASN A 143 5.38 -9.65 2.38
CA ASN A 143 6.84 -9.65 2.25
C ASN A 143 7.52 -9.27 3.57
N ILE A 144 7.00 -8.25 4.28
CA ILE A 144 7.49 -7.85 5.59
C ILE A 144 7.28 -8.98 6.60
N PHE A 145 6.09 -9.60 6.62
CA PHE A 145 5.80 -10.71 7.51
C PHE A 145 6.72 -11.90 7.27
N ASN A 146 6.93 -12.30 6.02
CA ASN A 146 7.82 -13.39 5.64
C ASN A 146 9.27 -13.11 6.09
N ARG A 147 9.78 -11.88 5.90
CA ARG A 147 11.12 -11.48 6.35
C ARG A 147 11.25 -11.35 7.86
N SER A 148 10.15 -11.14 8.57
CA SER A 148 10.14 -11.03 10.03
C SER A 148 10.42 -12.37 10.72
N ASP A 149 10.17 -13.48 10.04
CA ASP A 149 10.41 -14.84 10.58
C ASP A 149 9.78 -14.99 11.98
N ILE A 150 8.51 -14.59 12.10
CA ILE A 150 7.76 -14.65 13.35
C ILE A 150 7.40 -16.10 13.67
N GLN A 151 7.73 -16.54 14.87
CA GLN A 151 7.44 -17.87 15.34
C GLN A 151 6.34 -17.87 16.42
N LYS A 152 5.65 -19.00 16.55
CA LYS A 152 4.63 -19.19 17.57
C LYS A 152 5.19 -18.92 18.98
N ARG A 153 4.41 -18.21 19.79
CA ARG A 153 4.69 -17.79 21.17
C ARG A 153 5.76 -16.71 21.32
N GLN A 154 6.34 -16.19 20.24
CA GLN A 154 7.21 -15.03 20.35
C GLN A 154 6.40 -13.80 20.76
N LYS A 155 7.04 -12.89 21.49
CA LYS A 155 6.53 -11.56 21.77
C LYS A 155 6.96 -10.63 20.64
N VAL A 156 5.95 -10.04 19.97
CA VAL A 156 6.13 -9.20 18.79
C VAL A 156 5.60 -7.81 19.09
N ALA A 157 6.44 -6.78 19.01
CA ALA A 157 5.98 -5.40 19.07
C ALA A 157 5.79 -4.84 17.66
N ILE A 158 4.64 -4.22 17.41
CA ILE A 158 4.33 -3.48 16.18
C ILE A 158 4.29 -1.99 16.53
N VAL A 159 5.30 -1.24 16.08
CA VAL A 159 5.43 0.19 16.34
C VAL A 159 4.87 0.99 15.18
N GLY A 160 3.68 1.56 15.39
CA GLY A 160 2.89 2.22 14.35
C GLY A 160 1.77 1.33 13.82
N SER A 161 0.63 1.33 14.50
CA SER A 161 -0.57 0.56 14.11
C SER A 161 -1.48 1.37 13.15
N GLY A 162 -0.92 1.81 12.02
CA GLY A 162 -1.68 2.29 10.87
C GLY A 162 -2.12 1.11 10.00
N PHE A 163 -2.43 1.34 8.72
CA PHE A 163 -2.87 0.29 7.79
C PHE A 163 -1.90 -0.90 7.76
N LEU A 164 -0.63 -0.66 7.40
CA LEU A 164 0.39 -1.70 7.33
C LEU A 164 0.61 -2.40 8.68
N GLY A 165 0.76 -1.62 9.77
CA GLY A 165 0.99 -2.20 11.09
C GLY A 165 -0.18 -3.06 11.57
N THR A 166 -1.42 -2.70 11.26
CA THR A 166 -2.60 -3.48 11.64
C THR A 166 -2.70 -4.79 10.84
N LEU A 167 -2.35 -4.80 9.54
CA LEU A 167 -2.21 -6.05 8.78
C LEU A 167 -1.16 -6.97 9.38
N LEU A 168 -0.02 -6.41 9.82
CA LEU A 168 1.04 -7.17 10.48
C LEU A 168 0.63 -7.68 11.87
N VAL A 169 -0.25 -6.97 12.60
CA VAL A 169 -0.89 -7.50 13.82
C VAL A 169 -1.66 -8.78 13.49
N GLN A 170 -2.54 -8.76 12.48
CA GLN A 170 -3.33 -9.93 12.08
C GLN A 170 -2.43 -11.11 11.69
N LEU A 171 -1.41 -10.87 10.86
CA LEU A 171 -0.48 -11.89 10.41
C LEU A 171 0.34 -12.49 11.57
N ALA A 172 0.86 -11.65 12.47
CA ALA A 172 1.59 -12.11 13.65
C ALA A 172 0.69 -12.96 14.58
N LYS A 173 -0.56 -12.54 14.76
CA LYS A 173 -1.56 -13.33 15.51
C LYS A 173 -1.85 -14.67 14.83
N SER A 174 -2.00 -14.69 13.51
CA SER A 174 -2.22 -15.92 12.76
C SER A 174 -1.05 -16.91 12.89
N ALA A 175 0.17 -16.41 13.07
CA ALA A 175 1.36 -17.21 13.38
C ALA A 175 1.43 -17.70 14.83
N GLY A 176 0.52 -17.27 15.70
CA GLY A 176 0.46 -17.65 17.11
C GLY A 176 1.40 -16.86 18.02
N ALA A 177 1.81 -15.67 17.61
CA ALA A 177 2.59 -14.75 18.43
C ALA A 177 1.72 -14.02 19.48
N GLU A 178 2.35 -13.53 20.52
CA GLU A 178 1.79 -12.55 21.47
C GLU A 178 2.16 -11.14 20.97
N VAL A 179 1.16 -10.34 20.60
CA VAL A 179 1.35 -9.07 19.90
C VAL A 179 1.11 -7.87 20.79
N ILE A 180 2.11 -6.98 20.86
CA ILE A 180 2.08 -5.69 21.54
C ILE A 180 1.98 -4.59 20.45
N ALA A 181 0.83 -3.93 20.36
CA ALA A 181 0.64 -2.80 19.45
C ALA A 181 1.03 -1.48 20.15
N VAL A 182 1.95 -0.73 19.55
CA VAL A 182 2.42 0.56 20.03
C VAL A 182 2.00 1.65 19.04
N SER A 183 1.13 2.58 19.43
CA SER A 183 0.65 3.61 18.51
C SER A 183 0.26 4.90 19.25
N ARG A 184 0.35 6.02 18.51
CA ARG A 184 0.04 7.36 19.05
C ARG A 184 -1.46 7.62 19.14
N ARG A 185 -2.24 7.16 18.12
CA ARG A 185 -3.67 7.45 18.01
C ARG A 185 -4.50 6.38 18.70
N GLU A 186 -5.46 6.79 19.53
CA GLU A 186 -6.40 5.87 20.20
C GLU A 186 -7.17 5.01 19.20
N PHE A 187 -7.66 5.61 18.12
CA PHE A 187 -8.37 4.88 17.07
C PHE A 187 -7.49 3.77 16.47
N SER A 188 -6.21 4.05 16.22
CA SER A 188 -5.28 3.02 15.72
C SER A 188 -5.03 1.90 16.74
N LEU A 189 -4.97 2.20 18.03
CA LEU A 189 -4.87 1.18 19.08
C LEU A 189 -6.14 0.34 19.18
N LYS A 190 -7.31 0.97 19.10
CA LYS A 190 -8.59 0.25 19.05
C LYS A 190 -8.64 -0.69 17.85
N THR A 191 -8.29 -0.20 16.66
CA THR A 191 -8.24 -1.02 15.43
C THR A 191 -7.25 -2.18 15.57
N ALA A 192 -6.07 -1.96 16.16
CA ALA A 192 -5.11 -3.02 16.43
C ALA A 192 -5.66 -4.06 17.43
N LYS A 193 -6.45 -3.64 18.42
CA LYS A 193 -7.13 -4.56 19.36
C LYS A 193 -8.13 -5.45 18.63
N GLU A 194 -8.95 -4.85 17.78
CA GLU A 194 -9.93 -5.56 16.95
C GLU A 194 -9.25 -6.53 15.97
N ALA A 195 -8.06 -6.16 15.49
CA ALA A 195 -7.20 -7.01 14.67
C ALA A 195 -6.50 -8.15 15.44
N GLY A 196 -6.64 -8.21 16.77
CA GLY A 196 -6.16 -9.30 17.61
C GLY A 196 -4.92 -8.99 18.46
N ALA A 197 -4.45 -7.74 18.55
CA ALA A 197 -3.35 -7.40 19.46
C ALA A 197 -3.69 -7.78 20.91
N ASP A 198 -2.77 -8.44 21.60
CA ASP A 198 -2.94 -8.86 23.01
C ASP A 198 -2.82 -7.65 23.94
N HIS A 199 -1.84 -6.79 23.67
CA HIS A 199 -1.52 -5.63 24.49
C HIS A 199 -1.48 -4.36 23.64
N LEU A 200 -1.92 -3.26 24.26
CA LEU A 200 -1.91 -1.93 23.66
C LEU A 200 -1.02 -1.02 24.49
N VAL A 201 -0.14 -0.29 23.83
CA VAL A 201 0.77 0.68 24.47
C VAL A 201 0.63 2.02 23.77
N GLN A 202 0.21 3.04 24.52
CA GLN A 202 0.11 4.40 24.03
C GLN A 202 1.51 4.95 23.74
N MET A 203 1.73 5.47 22.53
CA MET A 203 3.02 6.03 22.13
C MET A 203 3.09 7.54 22.46
N ASP A 204 3.19 7.85 23.75
CA ASP A 204 3.18 9.21 24.31
C ASP A 204 4.48 9.58 25.02
N ASP A 205 5.08 8.67 25.77
CA ASP A 205 6.30 8.89 26.53
C ASP A 205 7.29 7.75 26.33
N HIS A 206 8.51 8.10 25.93
CA HIS A 206 9.56 7.15 25.57
C HIS A 206 9.87 6.14 26.68
N HIS A 207 10.05 6.65 27.90
CA HIS A 207 10.43 5.79 29.03
C HIS A 207 9.26 4.93 29.52
N LYS A 208 8.05 5.48 29.55
CA LYS A 208 6.85 4.72 29.94
C LYS A 208 6.58 3.57 28.97
N ILE A 209 6.80 3.79 27.66
CA ILE A 209 6.66 2.73 26.65
C ILE A 209 7.63 1.60 26.93
N ILE A 210 8.92 1.92 27.16
CA ILE A 210 9.97 0.95 27.43
C ILE A 210 9.64 0.17 28.71
N GLU A 211 9.28 0.86 29.80
CA GLU A 211 8.90 0.23 31.07
C GLU A 211 7.70 -0.70 30.90
N LYS A 212 6.66 -0.25 30.15
CA LYS A 212 5.47 -1.06 29.90
C LYS A 212 5.78 -2.31 29.07
N VAL A 213 6.56 -2.20 28.00
CA VAL A 213 6.96 -3.35 27.21
C VAL A 213 7.88 -4.28 28.02
N LYS A 214 8.78 -3.74 28.83
CA LYS A 214 9.62 -4.52 29.75
C LYS A 214 8.78 -5.32 30.75
N GLU A 215 7.73 -4.72 31.31
CA GLU A 215 6.76 -5.41 32.21
C GLU A 215 6.08 -6.57 31.46
N LEU A 216 5.49 -6.29 30.27
CA LEU A 216 4.76 -7.27 29.45
C LEU A 216 5.64 -8.44 28.98
N THR A 217 6.95 -8.23 28.93
CA THR A 217 7.92 -9.22 28.46
C THR A 217 8.76 -9.84 29.59
N ASN A 218 8.40 -9.61 30.85
CA ASN A 218 9.14 -10.07 32.02
C ASN A 218 10.63 -9.66 31.97
N GLY A 219 10.93 -8.46 31.49
CA GLY A 219 12.27 -7.90 31.38
C GLY A 219 13.07 -8.29 30.13
N ASN A 220 12.59 -9.22 29.30
CA ASN A 220 13.35 -9.75 28.16
C ASN A 220 13.21 -8.93 26.87
N PHE A 221 12.23 -8.01 26.78
CA PHE A 221 11.82 -7.30 25.58
C PHE A 221 11.30 -8.26 24.48
N CYS A 222 11.14 -7.78 23.26
CA CYS A 222 10.49 -8.54 22.19
C CYS A 222 11.50 -9.27 21.30
N GLU A 223 11.24 -10.51 20.95
CA GLU A 223 12.04 -11.27 19.98
C GLU A 223 11.95 -10.69 18.57
N ARG A 224 10.83 -10.04 18.26
CA ARG A 224 10.60 -9.33 17.00
C ARG A 224 10.01 -7.97 17.28
N VAL A 225 10.53 -6.95 16.63
CA VAL A 225 9.94 -5.61 16.62
C VAL A 225 9.83 -5.15 15.18
N ILE A 226 8.64 -4.70 14.77
CA ILE A 226 8.39 -4.19 13.42
C ILE A 226 8.10 -2.70 13.51
N GLU A 227 8.96 -1.88 12.93
CA GLU A 227 8.80 -0.43 12.84
C GLU A 227 8.03 -0.09 11.56
N CYS A 228 6.83 0.51 11.68
CA CYS A 228 5.90 0.79 10.59
C CYS A 228 5.63 2.30 10.39
N THR A 229 6.40 3.19 11.00
CA THR A 229 6.12 4.64 10.95
C THR A 229 6.96 5.40 9.93
N GLY A 230 8.18 4.92 9.63
CA GLY A 230 9.16 5.61 8.80
C GLY A 230 9.75 6.89 9.46
N LYS A 231 9.72 7.00 10.79
CA LYS A 231 10.21 8.15 11.54
C LYS A 231 11.38 7.77 12.46
N GLU A 232 12.33 8.70 12.66
CA GLU A 232 13.56 8.44 13.39
C GLU A 232 13.33 8.08 14.87
N TRP A 233 12.46 8.81 15.58
CA TRP A 233 12.19 8.52 16.99
C TRP A 233 11.56 7.14 17.22
N PRO A 234 10.49 6.72 16.48
CA PRO A 234 9.97 5.36 16.60
C PRO A 234 10.95 4.28 16.18
N LEU A 235 11.86 4.56 15.23
CA LEU A 235 12.92 3.62 14.84
C LEU A 235 13.87 3.37 16.03
N ASN A 236 14.33 4.42 16.71
CA ASN A 236 15.19 4.28 17.91
C ASN A 236 14.44 3.65 19.08
N LEU A 237 13.17 3.99 19.30
CA LEU A 237 12.32 3.31 20.26
C LEU A 237 12.25 1.80 19.96
N SER A 238 12.08 1.44 18.69
CA SER A 238 12.01 0.03 18.27
C SER A 238 13.29 -0.74 18.57
N ILE A 239 14.46 -0.10 18.47
CA ILE A 239 15.74 -0.71 18.90
C ILE A 239 15.66 -1.05 20.39
N GLU A 240 15.16 -0.14 21.24
CA GLU A 240 15.09 -0.34 22.69
C GLU A 240 14.04 -1.38 23.11
N LEU A 241 12.97 -1.55 22.30
CA LEU A 241 11.97 -2.59 22.53
C LEU A 241 12.43 -3.98 22.06
N THR A 242 13.52 -4.07 21.30
CA THR A 242 14.07 -5.34 20.82
C THR A 242 14.94 -6.01 21.86
N GLY A 243 14.64 -7.26 22.18
CA GLY A 243 15.37 -8.06 23.13
C GLY A 243 16.76 -8.51 22.64
N THR A 244 17.55 -9.12 23.52
CA THR A 244 18.86 -9.67 23.18
C THR A 244 18.74 -10.73 22.08
N ARG A 245 19.55 -10.60 21.01
CA ARG A 245 19.51 -11.45 19.80
C ARG A 245 18.15 -11.42 19.07
N GLY A 246 17.35 -10.39 19.33
CA GLY A 246 16.08 -10.15 18.62
C GLY A 246 16.30 -9.57 17.23
N LYS A 247 15.22 -9.50 16.45
CA LYS A 247 15.22 -8.88 15.14
C LYS A 247 14.37 -7.60 15.14
N LEU A 248 14.95 -6.51 14.69
CA LEU A 248 14.26 -5.27 14.36
C LEU A 248 14.00 -5.25 12.85
N ILE A 249 12.76 -5.20 12.47
CA ILE A 249 12.32 -5.14 11.08
C ILE A 249 11.91 -3.71 10.75
N VAL A 250 12.66 -3.05 9.87
CA VAL A 250 12.36 -1.71 9.37
C VAL A 250 11.40 -1.85 8.20
N ALA A 251 10.13 -1.67 8.47
CA ALA A 251 9.02 -1.76 7.50
C ALA A 251 8.50 -0.39 7.07
N GLY A 252 8.65 0.62 7.91
CA GLY A 252 8.31 2.00 7.58
C GLY A 252 9.19 2.54 6.45
N PHE A 253 8.61 3.33 5.52
CA PHE A 253 9.36 3.93 4.44
C PHE A 253 10.03 5.24 4.90
N HIS A 254 11.34 5.20 5.09
CA HIS A 254 12.16 6.33 5.54
C HIS A 254 12.59 7.17 4.33
N GLN A 255 11.78 8.16 3.95
CA GLN A 255 11.98 8.96 2.74
C GLN A 255 12.79 10.24 2.94
N ASP A 256 12.84 10.78 4.16
CA ASP A 256 13.38 12.12 4.43
C ASP A 256 14.90 12.12 4.73
N GLY A 257 15.69 11.30 4.04
CA GLY A 257 17.14 11.28 4.14
C GLY A 257 17.68 10.35 5.25
N MET A 258 18.88 10.68 5.74
CA MET A 258 19.56 9.85 6.75
C MET A 258 18.84 9.85 8.09
N ARG A 259 19.01 8.74 8.82
CA ARG A 259 18.52 8.58 10.19
C ARG A 259 19.67 8.27 11.14
N SER A 260 19.63 8.88 12.30
CA SER A 260 20.51 8.49 13.41
C SER A 260 19.93 7.26 14.09
N VAL A 261 20.75 6.26 14.32
CA VAL A 261 20.37 5.03 15.03
C VAL A 261 21.31 4.77 16.19
N ASN A 262 20.78 4.21 17.28
CA ASN A 262 21.57 3.83 18.46
C ASN A 262 22.35 2.53 18.20
N VAL A 263 23.48 2.65 17.50
CA VAL A 263 24.35 1.50 17.17
C VAL A 263 24.93 0.83 18.42
N GLN A 264 25.16 1.59 19.50
CA GLN A 264 25.62 1.02 20.76
C GLN A 264 24.62 -0.03 21.29
N MET A 265 23.33 0.27 21.27
CA MET A 265 22.29 -0.66 21.71
C MET A 265 22.18 -1.88 20.78
N LEU A 266 22.27 -1.67 19.46
CA LEU A 266 22.31 -2.77 18.48
C LEU A 266 23.44 -3.75 18.82
N ASN A 267 24.66 -3.24 19.03
CA ASN A 267 25.82 -4.06 19.38
C ASN A 267 25.69 -4.72 20.74
N TRP A 268 25.25 -3.95 21.76
CA TRP A 268 25.15 -4.46 23.13
C TRP A 268 24.19 -5.63 23.26
N ARG A 269 23.07 -5.60 22.55
CA ARG A 269 22.07 -6.67 22.54
C ARG A 269 22.23 -7.69 21.41
N GLY A 270 23.15 -7.46 20.45
CA GLY A 270 23.31 -8.32 19.28
C GLY A 270 22.04 -8.38 18.44
N ILE A 271 21.44 -7.22 18.15
CA ILE A 271 20.18 -7.09 17.41
C ILE A 271 20.48 -7.20 15.91
N ASP A 272 19.73 -8.04 15.20
CA ASP A 272 19.66 -8.03 13.74
C ASP A 272 18.69 -6.94 13.30
N MET A 273 19.19 -5.90 12.64
CA MET A 273 18.35 -4.87 12.02
C MET A 273 18.19 -5.18 10.53
N ILE A 274 16.95 -5.42 10.10
CA ILE A 274 16.62 -5.90 8.75
C ILE A 274 15.72 -4.87 8.06
N SER A 275 16.13 -4.37 6.88
CA SER A 275 15.21 -3.65 6.01
C SER A 275 14.26 -4.65 5.36
N ALA A 276 12.96 -4.40 5.51
CA ALA A 276 11.93 -5.26 4.91
C ALA A 276 11.33 -4.66 3.63
N HIS A 277 11.90 -3.56 3.15
CA HIS A 277 11.49 -2.97 1.89
C HIS A 277 12.00 -3.82 0.71
N GLU A 278 11.11 -4.18 -0.18
CA GLU A 278 11.43 -4.99 -1.34
C GLU A 278 11.76 -4.11 -2.56
N ARG A 279 12.58 -4.60 -3.49
CA ARG A 279 12.93 -3.94 -4.75
C ARG A 279 12.82 -4.87 -5.95
N ASP A 280 12.75 -6.17 -5.73
CA ASP A 280 12.56 -7.15 -6.79
C ASP A 280 11.06 -7.20 -7.15
N PRO A 281 10.66 -6.83 -8.40
CA PRO A 281 9.27 -6.89 -8.84
C PRO A 281 8.65 -8.29 -8.69
N GLN A 282 9.45 -9.35 -8.88
CA GLN A 282 8.95 -10.71 -8.72
C GLN A 282 8.58 -11.03 -7.27
N GLN A 283 9.31 -10.49 -6.30
CA GLN A 283 8.98 -10.65 -4.89
C GLN A 283 7.72 -9.86 -4.51
N TYR A 284 7.47 -8.71 -5.13
CA TYR A 284 6.19 -8.02 -4.98
C TYR A 284 5.03 -8.89 -5.49
N ILE A 285 5.15 -9.46 -6.69
CA ILE A 285 4.14 -10.35 -7.28
C ILE A 285 3.90 -11.58 -6.39
N ASN A 286 4.96 -12.18 -5.85
CA ASN A 286 4.85 -13.29 -4.91
C ASN A 286 4.10 -12.86 -3.64
N GLY A 287 4.45 -11.70 -3.08
CA GLY A 287 3.76 -11.14 -1.91
C GLY A 287 2.27 -10.88 -2.16
N ILE A 288 1.89 -10.40 -3.35
CA ILE A 288 0.47 -10.22 -3.72
C ILE A 288 -0.26 -11.57 -3.77
N LYS A 289 0.35 -12.61 -4.35
CA LYS A 289 -0.23 -13.96 -4.38
C LYS A 289 -0.39 -14.53 -2.97
N ASP A 290 0.61 -14.36 -2.11
CA ASP A 290 0.54 -14.75 -0.70
C ASP A 290 -0.56 -13.98 0.04
N ALA A 291 -0.76 -12.69 -0.30
CA ALA A 291 -1.82 -11.86 0.30
C ALA A 291 -3.22 -12.35 -0.10
N ILE A 292 -3.43 -12.72 -1.36
CA ILE A 292 -4.68 -13.33 -1.83
C ILE A 292 -4.98 -14.59 -0.99
N GLU A 293 -4.00 -15.48 -0.88
CA GLU A 293 -4.15 -16.72 -0.08
C GLU A 293 -4.42 -16.42 1.40
N ALA A 294 -3.74 -15.41 1.97
CA ALA A 294 -3.94 -15.03 3.36
C ALA A 294 -5.34 -14.46 3.62
N VAL A 295 -5.88 -13.68 2.67
CA VAL A 295 -7.26 -13.16 2.75
C VAL A 295 -8.28 -14.29 2.61
N GLU A 296 -8.13 -15.17 1.63
CA GLU A 296 -9.04 -16.30 1.43
C GLU A 296 -9.06 -17.27 2.63
N LYS A 297 -7.92 -17.43 3.30
CA LYS A 297 -7.79 -18.27 4.51
C LYS A 297 -8.17 -17.56 5.81
N GLY A 298 -8.59 -16.31 5.76
CA GLY A 298 -8.94 -15.50 6.93
C GLY A 298 -7.76 -15.19 7.87
N LYS A 299 -6.53 -15.24 7.37
CA LYS A 299 -5.32 -14.86 8.11
C LYS A 299 -5.08 -13.35 8.08
N MET A 300 -5.63 -12.68 7.09
CA MET A 300 -5.59 -11.25 6.87
C MET A 300 -6.97 -10.77 6.41
N ASP A 301 -7.51 -9.74 7.06
CA ASP A 301 -8.75 -9.07 6.67
C ASP A 301 -8.47 -7.57 6.50
N PRO A 302 -8.27 -7.09 5.27
CA PRO A 302 -8.01 -5.69 5.01
C PRO A 302 -9.26 -4.80 5.03
N TYR A 303 -10.45 -5.37 4.87
CA TYR A 303 -11.69 -4.63 4.61
C TYR A 303 -12.08 -3.65 5.70
N PRO A 304 -12.01 -3.98 7.01
CA PRO A 304 -12.29 -3.02 8.08
C PRO A 304 -11.30 -1.84 8.13
N LEU A 305 -10.17 -1.95 7.42
CA LEU A 305 -9.13 -0.94 7.40
C LEU A 305 -9.32 0.10 6.28
N PHE A 306 -10.15 -0.17 5.28
CA PHE A 306 -10.55 0.75 4.22
C PHE A 306 -11.62 1.70 4.75
N THR A 307 -11.20 2.71 5.51
CA THR A 307 -12.11 3.54 6.31
C THR A 307 -12.73 4.71 5.54
N HIS A 308 -12.11 5.14 4.45
CA HIS A 308 -12.55 6.31 3.68
C HIS A 308 -12.46 6.05 2.19
N ASN A 309 -13.54 6.37 1.48
CA ASN A 309 -13.62 6.31 0.03
C ASN A 309 -13.78 7.72 -0.52
N PHE A 310 -13.08 8.01 -1.60
CA PHE A 310 -13.13 9.27 -2.33
C PHE A 310 -13.28 8.97 -3.83
N SER A 311 -13.91 9.86 -4.57
CA SER A 311 -13.83 9.85 -6.02
C SER A 311 -12.47 10.39 -6.51
N LEU A 312 -12.19 10.22 -7.79
CA LEU A 312 -10.98 10.79 -8.40
C LEU A 312 -10.95 12.32 -8.29
N GLU A 313 -12.13 12.97 -8.38
CA GLU A 313 -12.32 14.41 -8.22
C GLU A 313 -12.04 14.90 -6.78
N GLU A 314 -12.12 14.02 -5.79
CA GLU A 314 -11.87 14.32 -4.38
C GLU A 314 -10.43 13.97 -3.93
N MET A 315 -9.49 13.79 -4.88
CA MET A 315 -8.11 13.37 -4.60
C MET A 315 -7.38 14.31 -3.63
N GLU A 316 -7.63 15.62 -3.68
CA GLU A 316 -7.06 16.58 -2.72
C GLU A 316 -7.50 16.26 -1.29
N GLN A 317 -8.79 15.93 -1.10
CA GLN A 317 -9.33 15.57 0.20
C GLN A 317 -8.74 14.24 0.69
N ALA A 318 -8.55 13.27 -0.22
CA ALA A 318 -7.91 12.01 0.12
C ALA A 318 -6.47 12.21 0.62
N TYR A 319 -5.69 13.06 -0.04
CA TYR A 319 -4.34 13.43 0.40
C TYR A 319 -4.34 14.20 1.73
N GLN A 320 -5.29 15.13 1.91
CA GLN A 320 -5.43 15.87 3.16
C GLN A 320 -5.71 14.91 4.33
N HIS A 321 -6.66 13.98 4.15
CA HIS A 321 -6.95 12.95 5.16
C HIS A 321 -5.75 12.05 5.45
N LEU A 322 -4.97 11.68 4.42
CA LEU A 322 -3.76 10.90 4.58
C LEU A 322 -2.70 11.63 5.42
N THR A 323 -2.60 12.95 5.28
CA THR A 323 -1.65 13.81 6.02
C THR A 323 -2.11 14.06 7.44
N ASP A 324 -3.36 14.53 7.61
CA ASP A 324 -3.92 14.95 8.89
C ASP A 324 -4.33 13.77 9.77
N ARG A 325 -4.73 12.66 9.13
CA ARG A 325 -5.19 11.43 9.80
C ARG A 325 -6.25 11.72 10.85
N PRO A 326 -7.41 12.25 10.45
CA PRO A 326 -8.48 12.55 11.39
C PRO A 326 -8.90 11.29 12.18
N ASP A 327 -9.66 11.49 13.24
CA ASP A 327 -10.19 10.35 13.99
C ASP A 327 -11.02 9.45 13.08
N GLY A 328 -10.89 8.14 13.24
CA GLY A 328 -11.50 7.17 12.33
C GLY A 328 -10.70 6.84 11.05
N PHE A 329 -9.63 7.55 10.74
CA PHE A 329 -8.85 7.32 9.51
C PHE A 329 -7.79 6.22 9.68
N ILE A 330 -7.82 5.22 8.80
CA ILE A 330 -6.75 4.21 8.62
C ILE A 330 -6.23 4.22 7.18
N LYS A 331 -7.10 4.00 6.18
CA LYS A 331 -6.75 3.94 4.76
C LYS A 331 -7.83 4.59 3.91
N ALA A 332 -7.39 5.39 2.95
CA ALA A 332 -8.22 5.94 1.90
C ALA A 332 -8.13 5.10 0.63
N LEU A 333 -9.25 4.96 -0.06
CA LEU A 333 -9.34 4.42 -1.41
C LEU A 333 -9.92 5.50 -2.34
N ILE A 334 -9.42 5.55 -3.56
CA ILE A 334 -10.08 6.20 -4.69
C ILE A 334 -10.94 5.14 -5.36
N ILE A 335 -12.20 5.42 -5.58
CA ILE A 335 -13.18 4.54 -6.24
C ILE A 335 -13.65 5.25 -7.51
N ASN A 336 -13.58 4.56 -8.66
CA ASN A 336 -13.97 5.07 -9.97
C ASN A 336 -15.42 4.74 -10.33
#